data_27ca333e7a2127f59ecc194da4d0a939
#
_entry.id   27ca333e7a2127f59ecc194da4d0a939
#
_cell.length_a   1.000
_cell.length_b   1.000
_cell.length_c   1.000
_cell.angle_alpha   90.00
_cell.angle_beta   90.00
_cell.angle_gamma   90.00
#
_symmetry.space_group_name_H-M   'P 1'
#
loop_
_entity.id
_entity.type
_entity.pdbx_description
1 polymer ?
#
loop_
_entity_poly.entity_id
_entity_poly.type
_entity_poly.pdbx_seq_one_letter_code
_entity_poly.pdbx_strand_id
1 'polypeptide(L)'
;EDWGGQPYWRPNEQGEVTNSDYFGGTLRGIEEKLPYLKSLHVTCLYLNPIFEAHSNHRYNTADYTKIDPVLGTEEDFQSLCAAAGRLGIRVMLDGVFSHTGSDSVYFNRQGRYPQPGAYQSQQSPYFSWYHFISWPEKYHSWWGFETLPEVEETDNNYNKYINGRQGVVRKWLKKGASGWRLDVADELPDSFLDQLTEAAKEEKPDAVVLGEVWEDATTKESYGSRRRYLLGRQLDSVMNYPFRNAVLGFFTGG
;
A
#
# COMPACT_ATOMS: atom_id res chain seq x y z
N GLU A 1 -5.12 21.21 -11.40
CA GLU A 1 -4.26 20.90 -10.26
C GLU A 1 -3.62 22.19 -9.79
N ASP A 2 -3.89 22.55 -8.54
CA ASP A 2 -3.41 23.81 -7.98
C ASP A 2 -2.32 23.54 -6.95
N TRP A 3 -1.08 23.56 -7.40
CA TRP A 3 0.08 23.51 -6.54
C TRP A 3 0.15 24.78 -5.68
N GLY A 4 -0.12 24.65 -4.38
CA GLY A 4 -0.21 25.77 -3.46
C GLY A 4 -1.62 26.27 -3.20
N GLY A 5 -2.62 25.54 -3.67
CA GLY A 5 -4.00 25.73 -3.28
C GLY A 5 -4.18 25.57 -1.77
N GLN A 6 -5.19 26.22 -1.24
CA GLN A 6 -5.53 26.08 0.18
C GLN A 6 -6.53 24.93 0.36
N PRO A 7 -6.37 24.10 1.41
CA PRO A 7 -7.36 23.07 1.75
C PRO A 7 -8.76 23.66 1.93
N TYR A 8 -9.76 22.93 1.47
CA TYR A 8 -11.15 23.32 1.63
C TYR A 8 -11.67 22.91 3.01
N TRP A 9 -11.66 23.85 3.94
CA TRP A 9 -12.07 23.63 5.33
C TRP A 9 -13.55 23.91 5.63
N ARG A 10 -14.36 24.18 4.61
CA ARG A 10 -15.79 24.45 4.84
C ARG A 10 -16.55 23.14 5.05
N PRO A 11 -17.41 23.05 6.07
CA PRO A 11 -18.25 21.89 6.25
C PRO A 11 -19.24 21.71 5.08
N ASN A 12 -19.53 20.44 4.75
CA ASN A 12 -20.59 20.10 3.82
C ASN A 12 -21.98 20.35 4.42
N GLU A 13 -23.05 19.99 3.70
CA GLU A 13 -24.43 20.15 4.17
C GLU A 13 -24.74 19.36 5.45
N GLN A 14 -23.96 18.33 5.77
CA GLN A 14 -24.03 17.52 6.96
C GLN A 14 -23.18 18.06 8.12
N GLY A 15 -22.50 19.20 7.92
CA GLY A 15 -21.64 19.81 8.93
C GLY A 15 -20.25 19.17 9.06
N GLU A 16 -19.85 18.31 8.11
CA GLU A 16 -18.56 17.62 8.11
C GLU A 16 -17.55 18.34 7.23
N VAL A 17 -16.31 18.46 7.70
CA VAL A 17 -15.19 18.89 6.88
C VAL A 17 -14.59 17.66 6.20
N THR A 18 -14.83 17.51 4.90
CA THR A 18 -14.28 16.41 4.11
C THR A 18 -12.85 16.77 3.67
N ASN A 19 -11.90 15.89 3.95
CA ASN A 19 -10.51 16.03 3.52
C ASN A 19 -10.30 15.27 2.20
N SER A 20 -10.96 15.74 1.13
CA SER A 20 -10.94 15.09 -0.19
C SER A 20 -10.22 15.89 -1.27
N ASP A 21 -9.44 16.90 -0.87
CA ASP A 21 -8.72 17.77 -1.79
C ASP A 21 -7.55 17.03 -2.48
N TYR A 22 -7.30 17.43 -3.72
CA TYR A 22 -6.15 16.99 -4.53
C TYR A 22 -5.31 18.22 -4.89
N PHE A 23 -4.01 18.15 -4.60
CA PHE A 23 -3.08 19.27 -4.82
C PHE A 23 -2.15 19.07 -6.01
N GLY A 24 -2.43 18.10 -6.86
CA GLY A 24 -1.61 17.76 -8.01
C GLY A 24 -0.47 16.80 -7.67
N GLY A 25 0.39 16.57 -8.66
CA GLY A 25 1.49 15.62 -8.60
C GLY A 25 1.22 14.38 -9.45
N THR A 26 2.19 14.03 -10.27
CA THR A 26 2.13 12.89 -11.19
C THR A 26 3.45 12.14 -11.18
N LEU A 27 3.44 10.90 -11.69
CA LEU A 27 4.65 10.11 -11.86
C LEU A 27 5.65 10.81 -12.80
N ARG A 28 5.18 11.49 -13.84
CA ARG A 28 6.02 12.33 -14.71
C ARG A 28 6.63 13.52 -13.97
N GLY A 29 5.86 14.18 -13.12
CA GLY A 29 6.39 15.26 -12.29
C GLY A 29 7.51 14.81 -11.36
N ILE A 30 7.42 13.60 -10.82
CA ILE A 30 8.52 13.00 -10.03
C ILE A 30 9.73 12.74 -10.95
N GLU A 31 9.53 12.19 -12.14
CA GLU A 31 10.60 11.92 -13.11
C GLU A 31 11.36 13.20 -13.47
N GLU A 32 10.66 14.29 -13.73
CA GLU A 32 11.26 15.62 -14.00
C GLU A 32 12.10 16.14 -12.82
N LYS A 33 11.74 15.77 -11.59
CA LYS A 33 12.44 16.18 -10.36
C LYS A 33 13.59 15.26 -9.95
N LEU A 34 13.83 14.16 -10.64
CA LEU A 34 14.91 13.23 -10.29
C LEU A 34 16.30 13.89 -10.21
N PRO A 35 16.71 14.82 -11.11
CA PRO A 35 18.00 15.50 -10.98
C PRO A 35 18.12 16.31 -9.67
N TYR A 36 17.04 16.97 -9.26
CA TYR A 36 16.98 17.69 -7.98
C TYR A 36 17.08 16.71 -6.80
N LEU A 37 16.31 15.63 -6.81
CA LEU A 37 16.36 14.60 -5.77
C LEU A 37 17.76 13.97 -5.67
N LYS A 38 18.41 13.74 -6.81
CA LYS A 38 19.80 13.26 -6.86
C LYS A 38 20.78 14.25 -6.23
N SER A 39 20.60 15.56 -6.46
CA SER A 39 21.43 16.60 -5.83
C SER A 39 21.30 16.65 -4.30
N LEU A 40 20.17 16.16 -3.76
CA LEU A 40 19.93 15.96 -2.33
C LEU A 40 20.44 14.61 -1.82
N HIS A 41 21.18 13.86 -2.63
CA HIS A 41 21.71 12.53 -2.31
C HIS A 41 20.61 11.47 -2.01
N VAL A 42 19.41 11.65 -2.51
CA VAL A 42 18.35 10.64 -2.41
C VAL A 42 18.77 9.38 -3.17
N THR A 43 18.64 8.22 -2.54
CA THR A 43 18.99 6.90 -3.11
C THR A 43 17.79 5.98 -3.28
N CYS A 44 16.66 6.31 -2.63
CA CYS A 44 15.41 5.58 -2.75
C CYS A 44 14.23 6.53 -2.62
N LEU A 45 13.25 6.39 -3.51
CA LEU A 45 11.95 7.02 -3.42
C LEU A 45 10.96 5.98 -2.91
N TYR A 46 10.35 6.22 -1.78
CA TYR A 46 9.16 5.52 -1.34
C TYR A 46 7.93 6.33 -1.79
N LEU A 47 7.07 5.71 -2.58
CA LEU A 47 5.83 6.31 -3.04
C LEU A 47 4.67 5.84 -2.17
N ASN A 48 3.88 6.77 -1.63
CA ASN A 48 2.56 6.44 -1.08
C ASN A 48 1.73 5.69 -2.14
N PRO A 49 0.59 5.06 -1.77
CA PRO A 49 -0.15 4.22 -2.71
C PRO A 49 -0.41 4.91 -4.05
N ILE A 50 -0.06 4.25 -5.14
CA ILE A 50 -0.22 4.75 -6.52
C ILE A 50 -1.27 4.00 -7.33
N PHE A 51 -1.85 2.93 -6.76
CA PHE A 51 -2.85 2.12 -7.45
C PHE A 51 -4.21 2.82 -7.50
N GLU A 52 -5.04 2.42 -8.46
CA GLU A 52 -6.42 2.94 -8.58
C GLU A 52 -7.13 2.88 -7.24
N ALA A 53 -7.70 4.01 -6.83
CA ALA A 53 -8.47 4.17 -5.60
C ALA A 53 -9.45 5.34 -5.75
N HIS A 54 -10.45 5.38 -4.88
CA HIS A 54 -11.49 6.42 -4.93
C HIS A 54 -11.37 7.45 -3.78
N SER A 55 -10.16 7.57 -3.22
CA SER A 55 -9.81 8.60 -2.22
C SER A 55 -8.50 9.30 -2.60
N ASN A 56 -8.27 10.47 -2.01
CA ASN A 56 -7.03 11.22 -2.22
C ASN A 56 -5.81 10.56 -1.59
N HIS A 57 -5.96 9.78 -0.49
CA HIS A 57 -4.86 9.06 0.18
C HIS A 57 -4.54 7.71 -0.46
N ARG A 58 -5.46 7.08 -1.17
CA ARG A 58 -5.34 5.81 -1.91
C ARG A 58 -5.04 4.55 -1.09
N TYR A 59 -5.12 4.61 0.24
CA TYR A 59 -5.00 3.41 1.09
C TYR A 59 -6.22 2.49 1.00
N ASN A 60 -7.31 2.92 0.38
CA ASN A 60 -8.48 2.10 0.02
C ASN A 60 -8.34 1.57 -1.41
N THR A 61 -7.33 0.76 -1.68
CA THR A 61 -7.03 0.25 -3.03
C THR A 61 -8.27 -0.32 -3.71
N ALA A 62 -8.54 0.17 -4.93
CA ALA A 62 -9.64 -0.29 -5.76
C ALA A 62 -9.22 -1.37 -6.78
N ASP A 63 -8.01 -1.24 -7.35
CA ASP A 63 -7.44 -2.24 -8.26
C ASP A 63 -5.92 -2.24 -8.17
N TYR A 64 -5.33 -3.30 -7.60
CA TYR A 64 -3.87 -3.47 -7.48
C TYR A 64 -3.15 -3.60 -8.83
N THR A 65 -3.88 -3.83 -9.89
CA THR A 65 -3.30 -4.06 -11.22
C THR A 65 -3.19 -2.81 -12.06
N LYS A 66 -3.69 -1.67 -11.59
CA LYS A 66 -3.73 -0.41 -12.32
C LYS A 66 -3.12 0.74 -11.52
N ILE A 67 -2.44 1.64 -12.22
CA ILE A 67 -2.07 2.94 -11.69
C ILE A 67 -3.33 3.83 -11.65
N ASP A 68 -3.45 4.64 -10.59
CA ASP A 68 -4.50 5.64 -10.51
C ASP A 68 -4.35 6.66 -11.68
N PRO A 69 -5.38 6.85 -12.51
CA PRO A 69 -5.30 7.73 -13.67
C PRO A 69 -4.92 9.18 -13.34
N VAL A 70 -5.19 9.63 -12.11
CA VAL A 70 -4.78 10.97 -11.64
C VAL A 70 -3.25 11.09 -11.53
N LEU A 71 -2.55 9.99 -11.27
CA LEU A 71 -1.09 9.96 -11.14
C LEU A 71 -0.37 9.70 -12.45
N GLY A 72 -1.02 9.08 -13.41
CA GLY A 72 -0.43 8.72 -14.71
C GLY A 72 -0.78 7.30 -15.16
N THR A 73 0.08 6.73 -15.98
CA THR A 73 -0.10 5.41 -16.59
C THR A 73 0.96 4.42 -16.12
N GLU A 74 0.82 3.16 -16.52
CA GLU A 74 1.82 2.13 -16.27
C GLU A 74 3.13 2.45 -17.02
N GLU A 75 3.03 3.04 -18.20
CA GLU A 75 4.19 3.50 -18.99
C GLU A 75 4.93 4.65 -18.29
N ASP A 76 4.20 5.57 -17.67
CA ASP A 76 4.81 6.65 -16.87
C ASP A 76 5.56 6.08 -15.66
N PHE A 77 5.00 5.06 -15.00
CA PHE A 77 5.68 4.36 -13.91
C PHE A 77 6.97 3.66 -14.37
N GLN A 78 6.93 2.96 -15.49
CA GLN A 78 8.11 2.30 -16.05
C GLN A 78 9.18 3.32 -16.46
N SER A 79 8.78 4.44 -17.06
CA SER A 79 9.68 5.55 -17.42
C SER A 79 10.36 6.12 -16.19
N LEU A 80 9.60 6.42 -15.14
CA LEU A 80 10.11 6.88 -13.85
C LEU A 80 11.15 5.91 -13.27
N CYS A 81 10.82 4.62 -13.21
CA CYS A 81 11.73 3.61 -12.68
C CYS A 81 13.03 3.51 -13.47
N ALA A 82 12.94 3.55 -14.82
CA ALA A 82 14.11 3.52 -15.70
C ALA A 82 14.96 4.78 -15.53
N ALA A 83 14.35 5.95 -15.45
CA ALA A 83 15.06 7.23 -15.26
C ALA A 83 15.73 7.29 -13.88
N ALA A 84 15.03 6.89 -12.83
CA ALA A 84 15.56 6.81 -11.47
C ALA A 84 16.77 5.86 -11.39
N GLY A 85 16.64 4.67 -12.02
CA GLY A 85 17.73 3.68 -12.07
C GLY A 85 19.01 4.21 -12.70
N ARG A 86 18.91 5.01 -13.78
CA ARG A 86 20.08 5.67 -14.40
C ARG A 86 20.80 6.63 -13.46
N LEU A 87 20.09 7.17 -12.48
CA LEU A 87 20.67 8.06 -11.46
C LEU A 87 21.04 7.33 -10.15
N GLY A 88 20.89 6.00 -10.11
CA GLY A 88 21.14 5.21 -8.91
C GLY A 88 20.09 5.46 -7.80
N ILE A 89 18.86 5.81 -8.19
CA ILE A 89 17.72 6.00 -7.28
C ILE A 89 16.77 4.80 -7.45
N ARG A 90 16.44 4.15 -6.34
CA ARG A 90 15.44 3.08 -6.30
C ARG A 90 14.03 3.64 -6.18
N VAL A 91 13.03 2.91 -6.66
CA VAL A 91 11.60 3.26 -6.49
C VAL A 91 10.91 2.13 -5.75
N MET A 92 10.39 2.44 -4.56
CA MET A 92 9.68 1.50 -3.68
C MET A 92 8.20 1.85 -3.67
N LEU A 93 7.35 0.82 -3.77
CA LEU A 93 5.90 0.96 -3.75
C LEU A 93 5.31 0.67 -2.37
N ASP A 94 4.14 1.22 -2.11
CA ASP A 94 3.33 0.91 -0.93
C ASP A 94 2.46 -0.31 -1.20
N GLY A 95 2.59 -1.32 -0.37
CA GLY A 95 1.81 -2.54 -0.38
C GLY A 95 0.75 -2.51 0.72
N VAL A 96 -0.46 -2.10 0.39
CA VAL A 96 -1.61 -2.09 1.30
C VAL A 96 -2.34 -3.41 1.14
N PHE A 97 -1.94 -4.45 1.90
CA PHE A 97 -2.41 -5.82 1.70
C PHE A 97 -3.26 -6.37 2.84
N SER A 98 -3.53 -5.58 3.89
CA SER A 98 -4.40 -5.97 5.01
C SER A 98 -5.89 -5.69 4.73
N HIS A 99 -6.19 -4.82 3.78
CA HIS A 99 -7.56 -4.41 3.43
C HIS A 99 -7.62 -3.88 1.99
N THR A 100 -8.83 -3.74 1.47
CA THR A 100 -9.10 -3.07 0.18
C THR A 100 -10.09 -1.93 0.39
N GLY A 101 -10.37 -1.15 -0.65
CA GLY A 101 -11.51 -0.25 -0.64
C GLY A 101 -12.84 -1.02 -0.68
N SER A 102 -13.85 -0.55 0.05
CA SER A 102 -15.21 -1.11 -0.05
C SER A 102 -15.82 -0.91 -1.44
N ASP A 103 -15.29 0.06 -2.17
CA ASP A 103 -15.64 0.40 -3.56
C ASP A 103 -14.64 -0.15 -4.59
N SER A 104 -13.79 -1.10 -4.18
CA SER A 104 -12.84 -1.80 -5.06
C SER A 104 -13.52 -2.76 -6.02
N VAL A 105 -12.82 -3.16 -7.08
CA VAL A 105 -13.26 -4.23 -8.00
C VAL A 105 -13.49 -5.56 -7.27
N TYR A 106 -12.82 -5.77 -6.14
CA TYR A 106 -12.87 -7.00 -5.35
C TYR A 106 -14.11 -7.06 -4.44
N PHE A 107 -14.45 -5.97 -3.76
CA PHE A 107 -15.58 -5.89 -2.82
C PHE A 107 -16.83 -5.32 -3.49
N ASN A 108 -16.70 -4.21 -4.21
CA ASN A 108 -17.69 -3.55 -5.07
C ASN A 108 -19.02 -3.18 -4.36
N ARG A 109 -18.95 -2.70 -3.12
CA ARG A 109 -20.16 -2.31 -2.35
C ARG A 109 -21.01 -1.28 -3.09
N GLN A 110 -20.38 -0.33 -3.77
CA GLN A 110 -21.07 0.77 -4.47
C GLN A 110 -21.51 0.41 -5.91
N GLY A 111 -21.24 -0.81 -6.39
CA GLY A 111 -21.62 -1.22 -7.73
C GLY A 111 -20.92 -0.47 -8.86
N ARG A 112 -19.70 0.01 -8.64
CA ARG A 112 -18.94 0.77 -9.64
C ARG A 112 -18.44 -0.08 -10.81
N TYR A 113 -18.26 -1.37 -10.57
CA TYR A 113 -17.69 -2.30 -11.53
C TYR A 113 -18.76 -3.27 -12.05
N PRO A 114 -18.72 -3.64 -13.34
CA PRO A 114 -19.74 -4.51 -13.95
C PRO A 114 -19.70 -5.95 -13.42
N GLN A 115 -18.54 -6.40 -12.93
CA GLN A 115 -18.43 -7.74 -12.35
C GLN A 115 -18.78 -7.69 -10.86
N PRO A 116 -19.59 -8.64 -10.36
CA PRO A 116 -19.97 -8.67 -8.96
C PRO A 116 -18.75 -8.88 -8.05
N GLY A 117 -18.54 -7.99 -7.10
CA GLY A 117 -17.59 -8.15 -6.00
C GLY A 117 -18.14 -9.03 -4.87
N ALA A 118 -17.35 -9.22 -3.83
CA ALA A 118 -17.72 -10.04 -2.68
C ALA A 118 -18.98 -9.55 -1.95
N TYR A 119 -19.24 -8.24 -1.92
CA TYR A 119 -20.42 -7.67 -1.30
C TYR A 119 -21.71 -8.02 -2.06
N GLN A 120 -21.62 -8.16 -3.37
CA GLN A 120 -22.79 -8.35 -4.24
C GLN A 120 -23.11 -9.81 -4.50
N SER A 121 -22.15 -10.72 -4.38
CA SER A 121 -22.36 -12.14 -4.68
C SER A 121 -21.42 -13.05 -3.89
N GLN A 122 -22.00 -14.05 -3.26
CA GLN A 122 -21.24 -15.14 -2.63
C GLN A 122 -20.53 -16.05 -3.66
N GLN A 123 -20.91 -15.97 -4.95
CA GLN A 123 -20.23 -16.64 -6.05
C GLN A 123 -19.10 -15.80 -6.67
N SER A 124 -18.87 -14.58 -6.17
CA SER A 124 -17.71 -13.78 -6.59
C SER A 124 -16.41 -14.54 -6.34
N PRO A 125 -15.43 -14.50 -7.27
CA PRO A 125 -14.12 -15.11 -7.05
C PRO A 125 -13.36 -14.48 -5.88
N TYR A 126 -13.82 -13.34 -5.41
CA TYR A 126 -13.23 -12.58 -4.30
C TYR A 126 -13.96 -12.81 -2.97
N PHE A 127 -15.05 -13.62 -2.94
CA PHE A 127 -15.86 -13.79 -1.73
C PHE A 127 -15.06 -14.35 -0.56
N SER A 128 -14.21 -15.34 -0.79
CA SER A 128 -13.36 -15.94 0.24
C SER A 128 -12.27 -15.04 0.80
N TRP A 129 -12.03 -13.89 0.15
CA TRP A 129 -11.05 -12.91 0.61
C TRP A 129 -11.49 -12.16 1.86
N TYR A 130 -12.81 -12.16 2.18
CA TYR A 130 -13.38 -11.32 3.21
C TYR A 130 -14.12 -12.15 4.25
N HIS A 131 -14.04 -11.71 5.50
CA HIS A 131 -14.78 -12.33 6.58
C HIS A 131 -16.09 -11.57 6.82
N PHE A 132 -17.22 -12.18 6.39
CA PHE A 132 -18.54 -11.66 6.68
C PHE A 132 -19.09 -12.24 7.99
N ILE A 133 -19.51 -11.34 8.89
CA ILE A 133 -20.24 -11.70 10.12
C ILE A 133 -21.70 -12.01 9.77
N SER A 134 -22.29 -11.18 8.90
CA SER A 134 -23.63 -11.36 8.33
C SER A 134 -23.65 -10.71 6.95
N TRP A 135 -23.56 -11.55 5.92
CA TRP A 135 -23.51 -11.09 4.53
C TRP A 135 -24.83 -10.45 4.09
N PRO A 136 -24.78 -9.34 3.31
CA PRO A 136 -23.58 -8.63 2.90
C PRO A 136 -23.19 -7.49 3.86
N GLU A 137 -24.02 -7.11 4.80
CA GLU A 137 -23.98 -5.83 5.52
C GLU A 137 -22.91 -5.78 6.61
N LYS A 138 -22.56 -6.92 7.24
CA LYS A 138 -21.63 -6.95 8.36
C LYS A 138 -20.40 -7.80 8.02
N TYR A 139 -19.25 -7.17 8.03
CA TYR A 139 -17.95 -7.76 7.72
C TYR A 139 -16.84 -7.15 8.59
N HIS A 140 -15.72 -7.85 8.69
CA HIS A 140 -14.54 -7.32 9.33
C HIS A 140 -13.98 -6.16 8.51
N SER A 141 -13.58 -5.10 9.19
CA SER A 141 -13.02 -3.90 8.56
C SER A 141 -11.92 -3.33 9.42
N TRP A 142 -10.91 -2.76 8.78
CA TRP A 142 -9.75 -2.19 9.44
C TRP A 142 -10.16 -1.13 10.45
N TRP A 143 -9.92 -1.40 11.73
CA TRP A 143 -10.31 -0.58 12.88
C TRP A 143 -11.79 -0.16 12.90
N GLY A 144 -12.66 -0.94 12.29
CA GLY A 144 -14.10 -0.66 12.22
C GLY A 144 -14.51 0.32 11.11
N PHE A 145 -13.59 0.74 10.25
CA PHE A 145 -13.90 1.58 9.09
C PHE A 145 -14.52 0.74 7.97
N GLU A 146 -15.83 0.79 7.81
CA GLU A 146 -16.56 0.03 6.77
C GLU A 146 -16.08 0.30 5.34
N THR A 147 -15.40 1.42 5.12
CA THR A 147 -14.78 1.75 3.82
C THR A 147 -13.52 0.93 3.52
N LEU A 148 -13.00 0.20 4.52
CA LEU A 148 -11.75 -0.57 4.46
C LEU A 148 -12.00 -2.02 4.91
N PRO A 149 -12.74 -2.84 4.12
CA PRO A 149 -12.95 -4.25 4.43
C PRO A 149 -11.59 -4.98 4.50
N GLU A 150 -11.37 -5.66 5.64
CA GLU A 150 -10.19 -6.50 5.85
C GLU A 150 -10.23 -7.72 4.95
N VAL A 151 -9.06 -8.13 4.50
CA VAL A 151 -8.88 -9.37 3.75
C VAL A 151 -8.33 -10.47 4.64
N GLU A 152 -8.60 -11.71 4.28
CA GLU A 152 -8.00 -12.90 4.89
C GLU A 152 -6.71 -13.22 4.14
N GLU A 153 -5.57 -12.76 4.63
CA GLU A 153 -4.27 -12.90 3.97
C GLU A 153 -3.84 -14.38 3.85
N THR A 154 -4.42 -15.25 4.69
CA THR A 154 -4.19 -16.69 4.64
C THR A 154 -5.09 -17.42 3.65
N ASP A 155 -6.09 -16.74 3.06
CA ASP A 155 -6.89 -17.29 1.97
C ASP A 155 -6.00 -17.61 0.76
N ASN A 156 -6.10 -18.83 0.25
CA ASN A 156 -5.24 -19.29 -0.84
C ASN A 156 -5.40 -18.48 -2.13
N ASN A 157 -6.63 -18.00 -2.44
CA ASN A 157 -6.88 -17.23 -3.65
C ASN A 157 -6.32 -15.81 -3.51
N TYR A 158 -6.50 -15.18 -2.34
CA TYR A 158 -5.91 -13.88 -2.06
C TYR A 158 -4.39 -13.95 -2.08
N ASN A 159 -3.81 -14.89 -1.33
CA ASN A 159 -2.37 -15.06 -1.28
C ASN A 159 -1.77 -15.31 -2.67
N LYS A 160 -2.39 -16.18 -3.47
CA LYS A 160 -1.96 -16.43 -4.86
C LYS A 160 -2.08 -15.18 -5.73
N TYR A 161 -3.10 -14.34 -5.50
CA TYR A 161 -3.29 -13.10 -6.25
C TYR A 161 -2.20 -12.08 -5.93
N ILE A 162 -1.78 -11.98 -4.67
CA ILE A 162 -0.72 -11.05 -4.26
C ILE A 162 0.67 -11.64 -4.52
N ASN A 163 0.97 -12.85 -4.03
CA ASN A 163 2.31 -13.44 -3.94
C ASN A 163 2.62 -14.48 -5.02
N GLY A 164 1.62 -14.93 -5.79
CA GLY A 164 1.78 -15.97 -6.79
C GLY A 164 2.70 -15.57 -7.96
N ARG A 165 2.99 -16.52 -8.85
CA ARG A 165 3.90 -16.32 -10.00
C ARG A 165 3.48 -15.17 -10.93
N GLN A 166 2.19 -14.89 -11.04
CA GLN A 166 1.63 -13.76 -11.80
C GLN A 166 0.99 -12.73 -10.86
N GLY A 167 1.34 -12.79 -9.59
CA GLY A 167 0.77 -11.95 -8.55
C GLY A 167 1.24 -10.49 -8.61
N VAL A 168 0.56 -9.68 -7.82
CA VAL A 168 0.77 -8.23 -7.75
C VAL A 168 2.22 -7.87 -7.42
N VAL A 169 2.82 -8.56 -6.43
CA VAL A 169 4.20 -8.31 -5.98
C VAL A 169 5.18 -8.43 -7.14
N ARG A 170 5.12 -9.54 -7.88
CA ARG A 170 6.03 -9.79 -9.00
C ARG A 170 5.72 -8.90 -10.21
N LYS A 171 4.44 -8.63 -10.48
CA LYS A 171 4.03 -7.76 -11.58
C LYS A 171 4.76 -6.42 -11.52
N TRP A 172 4.70 -5.74 -10.39
CA TRP A 172 5.26 -4.40 -10.27
C TRP A 172 6.79 -4.39 -10.16
N LEU A 173 7.40 -5.44 -9.60
CA LEU A 173 8.86 -5.61 -9.66
C LEU A 173 9.35 -5.77 -11.10
N LYS A 174 8.66 -6.57 -11.94
CA LYS A 174 8.93 -6.67 -13.39
C LYS A 174 8.78 -5.36 -14.12
N LYS A 175 7.87 -4.49 -13.67
CA LYS A 175 7.62 -3.16 -14.23
C LYS A 175 8.64 -2.10 -13.79
N GLY A 176 9.57 -2.46 -12.91
CA GLY A 176 10.70 -1.60 -12.53
C GLY A 176 10.76 -1.21 -11.06
N ALA A 177 9.76 -1.55 -10.25
CA ALA A 177 9.85 -1.33 -8.80
C ALA A 177 11.11 -1.98 -8.22
N SER A 178 11.67 -1.39 -7.18
CA SER A 178 12.85 -1.88 -6.47
C SER A 178 12.51 -2.51 -5.13
N GLY A 179 11.24 -2.59 -4.77
CA GLY A 179 10.81 -3.16 -3.51
C GLY A 179 9.42 -2.70 -3.08
N TRP A 180 9.05 -3.11 -1.89
CA TRP A 180 7.77 -2.86 -1.27
C TRP A 180 7.93 -2.35 0.16
N ARG A 181 7.24 -1.28 0.49
CA ARG A 181 6.92 -0.92 1.87
C ARG A 181 5.55 -1.53 2.19
N LEU A 182 5.45 -2.27 3.27
CA LEU A 182 4.21 -2.94 3.66
C LEU A 182 3.49 -2.12 4.72
N ASP A 183 2.31 -1.66 4.35
CA ASP A 183 1.38 -0.95 5.23
C ASP A 183 0.97 -1.87 6.38
N VAL A 184 0.95 -1.34 7.60
CA VAL A 184 0.60 -2.05 8.85
C VAL A 184 1.13 -3.50 8.91
N ALA A 185 2.44 -3.67 8.71
CA ALA A 185 3.07 -4.99 8.60
C ALA A 185 2.84 -5.88 9.84
N ASP A 186 2.55 -5.31 10.99
CA ASP A 186 2.22 -6.04 12.21
C ASP A 186 0.80 -6.63 12.21
N GLU A 187 -0.05 -6.21 11.30
CA GLU A 187 -1.37 -6.79 11.05
C GLU A 187 -1.35 -7.87 9.94
N LEU A 188 -0.19 -8.10 9.30
CA LEU A 188 0.00 -9.17 8.31
C LEU A 188 0.57 -10.43 9.00
N PRO A 189 -0.02 -11.64 8.79
CA PRO A 189 0.50 -12.87 9.36
C PRO A 189 1.92 -13.20 8.88
N ASP A 190 2.71 -13.86 9.72
CA ASP A 190 4.08 -14.28 9.38
C ASP A 190 4.14 -15.12 8.10
N SER A 191 3.18 -16.02 7.88
CA SER A 191 3.13 -16.85 6.67
C SER A 191 2.92 -16.03 5.40
N PHE A 192 2.14 -14.95 5.48
CA PHE A 192 1.94 -14.04 4.35
C PHE A 192 3.21 -13.23 4.06
N LEU A 193 3.84 -12.67 5.10
CA LEU A 193 5.09 -11.92 4.97
C LEU A 193 6.22 -12.79 4.40
N ASP A 194 6.34 -14.04 4.83
CA ASP A 194 7.33 -14.99 4.31
C ASP A 194 7.15 -15.22 2.80
N GLN A 195 5.91 -15.50 2.37
CA GLN A 195 5.59 -15.76 0.96
C GLN A 195 5.76 -14.50 0.10
N LEU A 196 5.42 -13.32 0.64
CA LEU A 196 5.63 -12.05 -0.04
C LEU A 196 7.12 -11.80 -0.29
N THR A 197 7.93 -11.99 0.74
CA THR A 197 9.38 -11.78 0.64
C THR A 197 10.01 -12.80 -0.29
N GLU A 198 9.63 -14.07 -0.22
CA GLU A 198 10.06 -15.09 -1.16
C GLU A 198 9.70 -14.69 -2.61
N ALA A 199 8.45 -14.30 -2.85
CA ALA A 199 8.00 -13.84 -4.15
C ALA A 199 8.80 -12.63 -4.66
N ALA A 200 9.07 -11.66 -3.79
CA ALA A 200 9.85 -10.47 -4.15
C ALA A 200 11.31 -10.83 -4.48
N LYS A 201 11.96 -11.63 -3.63
CA LYS A 201 13.37 -12.01 -3.80
C LYS A 201 13.61 -12.97 -4.97
N GLU A 202 12.67 -13.87 -5.26
CA GLU A 202 12.74 -14.72 -6.46
C GLU A 202 12.61 -13.91 -7.75
N GLU A 203 11.75 -12.89 -7.76
CA GLU A 203 11.58 -12.04 -8.94
C GLU A 203 12.74 -11.06 -9.11
N LYS A 204 13.21 -10.48 -8.02
CA LYS A 204 14.29 -9.50 -8.00
C LYS A 204 15.10 -9.67 -6.72
N PRO A 205 16.26 -10.37 -6.77
CA PRO A 205 17.03 -10.74 -5.58
C PRO A 205 17.45 -9.55 -4.70
N ASP A 206 17.61 -8.36 -5.27
CA ASP A 206 17.95 -7.12 -4.58
C ASP A 206 16.73 -6.26 -4.21
N ALA A 207 15.50 -6.76 -4.42
CA ALA A 207 14.29 -6.07 -3.98
C ALA A 207 14.32 -5.86 -2.47
N VAL A 208 13.89 -4.68 -2.03
CA VAL A 208 13.80 -4.35 -0.60
C VAL A 208 12.37 -4.54 -0.12
N VAL A 209 12.20 -5.25 1.00
CA VAL A 209 10.92 -5.41 1.69
C VAL A 209 11.02 -4.70 3.03
N LEU A 210 10.33 -3.56 3.14
CA LEU A 210 10.30 -2.69 4.31
C LEU A 210 8.94 -2.79 4.99
N GLY A 211 8.89 -3.07 6.28
CA GLY A 211 7.63 -3.13 7.02
C GLY A 211 7.33 -1.85 7.80
N GLU A 212 6.06 -1.46 7.85
CA GLU A 212 5.60 -0.47 8.82
C GLU A 212 5.25 -1.16 10.14
N VAL A 213 6.01 -0.85 11.18
CA VAL A 213 5.76 -1.27 12.56
C VAL A 213 5.93 -0.04 13.45
N TRP A 214 4.88 0.37 14.16
CA TRP A 214 4.87 1.66 14.88
C TRP A 214 5.66 1.65 16.19
N GLU A 215 6.00 0.47 16.70
CA GLU A 215 6.76 0.29 17.93
C GLU A 215 8.16 -0.26 17.63
N ASP A 216 8.82 -0.76 18.67
CA ASP A 216 10.08 -1.49 18.52
C ASP A 216 9.82 -2.88 17.89
N ALA A 217 10.17 -3.01 16.63
CA ALA A 217 9.98 -4.25 15.87
C ALA A 217 10.77 -5.44 16.42
N THR A 218 11.80 -5.22 17.23
CA THR A 218 12.62 -6.28 17.82
C THR A 218 11.92 -6.97 19.00
N THR A 219 10.92 -6.32 19.59
CA THR A 219 10.17 -6.81 20.75
C THR A 219 8.67 -6.95 20.49
N LYS A 220 8.20 -6.56 19.30
CA LYS A 220 6.77 -6.58 18.94
C LYS A 220 6.17 -7.97 19.09
N GLU A 221 5.03 -8.03 19.77
CA GLU A 221 4.16 -9.20 19.84
C GLU A 221 2.84 -8.93 19.11
N SER A 222 2.42 -9.85 18.26
CA SER A 222 1.10 -9.90 17.65
C SER A 222 0.76 -11.34 17.27
N TYR A 223 -0.49 -11.65 17.02
CA TYR A 223 -0.97 -13.03 16.79
C TYR A 223 -0.53 -14.01 17.88
N GLY A 224 -0.42 -13.52 19.14
CA GLY A 224 -0.05 -14.34 20.31
C GLY A 224 1.41 -14.78 20.37
N SER A 225 2.29 -14.19 19.54
CA SER A 225 3.72 -14.51 19.52
C SER A 225 4.59 -13.30 19.26
N ARG A 226 5.86 -13.39 19.68
CA ARG A 226 6.88 -12.39 19.31
C ARG A 226 7.17 -12.50 17.83
N ARG A 227 7.09 -11.37 17.15
CA ARG A 227 7.30 -11.31 15.71
C ARG A 227 8.79 -11.42 15.36
N ARG A 228 9.06 -11.96 14.17
CA ARG A 228 10.41 -12.27 13.69
C ARG A 228 10.84 -11.46 12.47
N TYR A 229 10.33 -10.24 12.35
CA TYR A 229 10.53 -9.37 11.19
C TYR A 229 11.98 -9.26 10.72
N LEU A 230 12.92 -9.07 11.66
CA LEU A 230 14.31 -8.70 11.39
C LEU A 230 15.31 -9.87 11.59
N LEU A 231 14.84 -11.12 11.63
CA LEU A 231 15.71 -12.29 11.81
C LEU A 231 16.31 -12.82 10.50
N GLY A 232 16.25 -12.04 9.41
CA GLY A 232 16.97 -12.32 8.17
C GLY A 232 16.19 -13.09 7.10
N ARG A 233 14.91 -13.40 7.31
CA ARG A 233 14.10 -14.18 6.35
C ARG A 233 12.74 -13.59 6.01
N GLN A 234 12.34 -12.48 6.65
CA GLN A 234 11.02 -11.92 6.50
C GLN A 234 11.07 -10.50 5.93
N LEU A 235 11.55 -9.52 6.71
CA LEU A 235 11.72 -8.14 6.23
C LEU A 235 13.21 -7.80 6.15
N ASP A 236 13.60 -6.99 5.19
CA ASP A 236 14.95 -6.43 5.14
C ASP A 236 15.14 -5.34 6.20
N SER A 237 14.08 -4.58 6.49
CA SER A 237 14.07 -3.53 7.50
C SER A 237 12.64 -3.16 7.88
N VAL A 238 12.52 -2.27 8.88
CA VAL A 238 11.26 -1.64 9.28
C VAL A 238 11.41 -0.13 9.34
N MET A 239 10.29 0.60 9.24
CA MET A 239 10.26 2.04 9.49
C MET A 239 10.64 2.29 10.95
N ASN A 240 11.66 3.12 11.17
CA ASN A 240 12.27 3.28 12.49
C ASN A 240 11.53 4.31 13.35
N TYR A 241 10.35 3.93 13.84
CA TYR A 241 9.55 4.78 14.75
C TYR A 241 10.27 5.11 16.08
N PRO A 242 11.01 4.18 16.72
CA PRO A 242 11.80 4.53 17.91
C PRO A 242 12.78 5.68 17.67
N PHE A 243 13.50 5.67 16.53
CA PHE A 243 14.41 6.77 16.17
C PHE A 243 13.63 8.07 15.90
N ARG A 244 12.52 8.01 15.14
CA ARG A 244 11.65 9.16 14.93
C ARG A 244 11.23 9.79 16.25
N ASN A 245 10.75 8.98 17.20
CA ASN A 245 10.28 9.46 18.49
C ASN A 245 11.41 10.07 19.33
N ALA A 246 12.59 9.45 19.33
CA ALA A 246 13.76 9.99 20.02
C ALA A 246 14.20 11.35 19.45
N VAL A 247 14.23 11.50 18.12
CA VAL A 247 14.59 12.76 17.45
C VAL A 247 13.56 13.84 17.75
N LEU A 248 12.27 13.54 17.61
CA LEU A 248 11.21 14.51 17.91
C LEU A 248 11.24 14.93 19.38
N GLY A 249 11.35 13.98 20.32
CA GLY A 249 11.46 14.28 21.74
C GLY A 249 12.65 15.19 22.05
N PHE A 250 13.82 14.93 21.45
CA PHE A 250 15.00 15.79 21.61
C PHE A 250 14.76 17.24 21.16
N PHE A 251 14.14 17.44 20.00
CA PHE A 251 13.92 18.79 19.45
C PHE A 251 12.72 19.51 20.02
N THR A 252 11.70 18.80 20.51
CA THR A 252 10.47 19.41 21.07
C THR A 252 10.49 19.50 22.59
N GLY A 253 11.50 18.96 23.27
CA GLY A 253 11.64 19.04 24.74
C GLY A 253 10.66 18.14 25.49
N GLY A 254 10.18 17.06 24.87
CA GLY A 254 9.29 16.05 25.44
C GLY A 254 10.03 14.96 26.19
#